data_c2374ccc87cbce2dfe7713226e723c21
#
_entry.id   c2374ccc87cbce2dfe7713226e723c21
#
_cell.length_a   1.000
_cell.length_b   1.000
_cell.length_c   1.000
_cell.angle_alpha   90.00
_cell.angle_beta   90.00
_cell.angle_gamma   90.00
#
_symmetry.space_group_name_H-M   'P 1'
#
loop_
_entity.id
_entity.type
_entity.pdbx_description
1 polymer ?
#
loop_
_entity_poly.entity_id
_entity_poly.type
_entity_poly.pdbx_seq_one_letter_code
_entity_poly.pdbx_strand_id
1 'polypeptide(L)'
;MKHSGYLTTSGAEIYYEQYGSGTPLLILHGNSQSLAVFYPFLRTFLPDFQVILMDSRGHGRSRLSVHTALHGFSTEDMADDVIALLNHLHLSSVHLLGFSDGANIGLEIACKYPERLKKLICISANASPDGLLTPLHLAAQMLHSILNLLGNLLLPVLKCSFSSASASSGSSAVSALSTPKVSLAFQKNSSVSATSAVCADKERQRHSGSIFPRIPAEQKKKPDFLTRLTHRVLRRRNLTSLLLHSPRLSARKLQTISVPVLLIAGTRDLIKPSHSRWLARQIPTSRLLLMTGGRHTSIFRTPAPYLRAILAFLRRS
;
A
#
# COMPACT_ATOMS: atom_id res chain seq x y z
N MET A 1 -9.36 13.65 18.53
CA MET A 1 -7.97 13.31 18.94
C MET A 1 -7.20 12.82 17.71
N LYS A 2 -5.89 13.04 17.66
CA LYS A 2 -5.00 12.46 16.64
C LYS A 2 -4.25 11.30 17.27
N HIS A 3 -4.27 10.13 16.64
CA HIS A 3 -3.41 9.00 16.97
C HIS A 3 -2.55 8.67 15.76
N SER A 4 -1.31 8.23 15.94
CA SER A 4 -0.43 7.82 14.85
C SER A 4 0.49 6.70 15.30
N GLY A 5 0.88 5.85 14.35
CA GLY A 5 1.73 4.70 14.65
C GLY A 5 2.43 4.15 13.42
N TYR A 6 3.17 3.10 13.66
CA TYR A 6 3.82 2.28 12.64
C TYR A 6 3.36 0.84 12.78
N LEU A 7 3.14 0.18 11.66
CA LEU A 7 2.81 -1.23 11.56
C LEU A 7 3.87 -1.93 10.71
N THR A 8 4.47 -2.99 11.22
CA THR A 8 5.35 -3.86 10.44
C THR A 8 4.51 -4.85 9.64
N THR A 9 4.70 -4.87 8.33
CA THR A 9 4.07 -5.79 7.39
C THR A 9 5.12 -6.63 6.68
N SER A 10 4.70 -7.54 5.79
CA SER A 10 5.62 -8.29 4.94
C SER A 10 6.36 -7.35 3.98
N GLY A 11 7.58 -6.97 4.32
CA GLY A 11 8.46 -6.16 3.47
C GLY A 11 8.40 -4.65 3.69
N ALA A 12 7.61 -4.14 4.63
CA ALA A 12 7.55 -2.72 4.93
C ALA A 12 7.20 -2.42 6.39
N GLU A 13 7.54 -1.20 6.83
CA GLU A 13 7.02 -0.57 8.04
C GLU A 13 6.09 0.56 7.59
N ILE A 14 4.80 0.44 7.85
CA ILE A 14 3.75 1.32 7.36
C ILE A 14 3.39 2.36 8.41
N TYR A 15 3.49 3.64 8.04
CA TYR A 15 3.06 4.76 8.88
C TYR A 15 1.60 5.11 8.63
N TYR A 16 0.83 5.34 9.69
CA TYR A 16 -0.56 5.74 9.61
C TYR A 16 -0.93 6.79 10.66
N GLU A 17 -2.02 7.49 10.40
CA GLU A 17 -2.62 8.46 11.30
C GLU A 17 -4.14 8.26 11.35
N GLN A 18 -4.73 8.42 12.55
CA GLN A 18 -6.19 8.35 12.79
C GLN A 18 -6.67 9.67 13.38
N TYR A 19 -7.85 10.09 12.95
CA TYR A 19 -8.47 11.34 13.36
C TYR A 19 -9.96 11.16 13.58
N GLY A 20 -10.51 11.80 14.62
CA GLY A 20 -11.95 11.79 14.90
C GLY A 20 -12.48 10.45 15.37
N SER A 21 -13.76 10.26 15.20
CA SER A 21 -14.54 9.05 15.56
C SER A 21 -15.69 8.87 14.57
N GLY A 22 -16.40 7.76 14.65
CA GLY A 22 -17.53 7.45 13.77
C GLY A 22 -17.20 6.35 12.76
N THR A 23 -17.87 6.34 11.60
CA THR A 23 -17.67 5.33 10.57
C THR A 23 -16.27 5.43 9.98
N PRO A 24 -15.49 4.34 9.90
CA PRO A 24 -14.13 4.39 9.39
C PRO A 24 -14.07 4.74 7.90
N LEU A 25 -13.25 5.75 7.57
CA LEU A 25 -12.91 6.18 6.21
C LEU A 25 -11.38 6.13 6.05
N LEU A 26 -10.89 5.13 5.33
CA LEU A 26 -9.48 5.04 4.95
C LEU A 26 -9.23 5.87 3.69
N ILE A 27 -8.18 6.69 3.69
CA ILE A 27 -7.80 7.51 2.55
C ILE A 27 -6.36 7.17 2.12
N LEU A 28 -6.20 6.85 0.83
CA LEU A 28 -4.93 6.45 0.23
C LEU A 28 -4.48 7.45 -0.84
N HIS A 29 -3.23 7.89 -0.75
CA HIS A 29 -2.60 8.84 -1.68
C HIS A 29 -2.10 8.14 -2.95
N GLY A 30 -1.72 8.95 -3.95
CA GLY A 30 -1.16 8.47 -5.22
C GLY A 30 0.36 8.29 -5.21
N ASN A 31 0.88 7.86 -6.37
CA ASN A 31 2.31 7.67 -6.58
C ASN A 31 3.11 8.92 -6.23
N SER A 32 4.27 8.72 -5.60
CA SER A 32 5.22 9.79 -5.22
C SER A 32 4.66 10.86 -4.27
N GLN A 33 3.51 10.62 -3.65
CA GLN A 33 2.88 11.48 -2.63
C GLN A 33 3.09 10.93 -1.21
N SER A 34 2.36 11.48 -0.26
CA SER A 34 2.21 11.00 1.11
C SER A 34 0.81 11.32 1.62
N LEU A 35 0.43 10.76 2.74
CA LEU A 35 -0.83 11.04 3.42
C LEU A 35 -1.10 12.54 3.67
N ALA A 36 -0.03 13.35 3.75
CA ALA A 36 -0.13 14.78 4.03
C ALA A 36 -0.91 15.57 2.96
N VAL A 37 -1.02 15.06 1.73
CA VAL A 37 -1.82 15.72 0.66
C VAL A 37 -3.30 15.79 1.02
N PHE A 38 -3.76 14.98 1.98
CA PHE A 38 -5.15 14.96 2.44
C PHE A 38 -5.42 15.76 3.71
N TYR A 39 -4.41 16.33 4.36
CA TYR A 39 -4.64 17.18 5.55
C TYR A 39 -5.63 18.33 5.32
N PRO A 40 -5.63 19.05 4.17
CA PRO A 40 -6.60 20.09 3.92
C PRO A 40 -8.06 19.60 3.89
N PHE A 41 -8.28 18.29 3.65
CA PHE A 41 -9.62 17.71 3.52
C PHE A 41 -10.17 17.13 4.83
N LEU A 42 -9.35 17.00 5.88
CA LEU A 42 -9.76 16.43 7.16
C LEU A 42 -11.02 17.07 7.70
N ARG A 43 -11.09 18.41 7.71
CA ARG A 43 -12.26 19.16 8.22
C ARG A 43 -13.57 18.80 7.51
N THR A 44 -13.49 18.34 6.26
CA THR A 44 -14.65 17.94 5.47
C THR A 44 -15.21 16.59 5.89
N PHE A 45 -14.36 15.67 6.32
CA PHE A 45 -14.75 14.30 6.63
C PHE A 45 -14.97 14.06 8.14
N LEU A 46 -14.26 14.77 9.00
CA LEU A 46 -14.29 14.57 10.46
C LEU A 46 -15.67 14.69 11.13
N PRO A 47 -16.65 15.48 10.61
CA PRO A 47 -17.97 15.51 11.21
C PRO A 47 -18.71 14.16 11.19
N ASP A 48 -18.45 13.31 10.18
CA ASP A 48 -19.20 12.06 9.97
C ASP A 48 -18.34 10.81 10.09
N PHE A 49 -16.99 10.94 10.00
CA PHE A 49 -16.10 9.82 9.82
C PHE A 49 -14.90 9.83 10.78
N GLN A 50 -14.51 8.65 11.22
CA GLN A 50 -13.17 8.40 11.69
C GLN A 50 -12.25 8.32 10.47
N VAL A 51 -11.40 9.32 10.25
CA VAL A 51 -10.49 9.38 9.11
C VAL A 51 -9.19 8.67 9.43
N ILE A 52 -8.81 7.72 8.58
CA ILE A 52 -7.54 6.99 8.66
C ILE A 52 -6.74 7.35 7.42
N LEU A 53 -5.54 7.88 7.63
CA LEU A 53 -4.57 8.18 6.57
C LEU A 53 -3.41 7.21 6.67
N MET A 54 -2.93 6.72 5.54
CA MET A 54 -1.80 5.80 5.49
C MET A 54 -0.76 6.28 4.47
N ASP A 55 0.50 6.27 4.84
CA ASP A 55 1.60 6.34 3.88
C ASP A 55 1.82 4.94 3.30
N SER A 56 1.59 4.76 2.01
CA SER A 56 1.83 3.50 1.32
C SER A 56 3.30 3.09 1.38
N ARG A 57 3.61 1.77 1.26
CA ARG A 57 4.99 1.29 1.27
C ARG A 57 5.88 2.10 0.29
N GLY A 58 7.08 2.46 0.74
CA GLY A 58 8.00 3.28 -0.04
C GLY A 58 7.64 4.76 -0.18
N HIS A 59 6.59 5.24 0.48
CA HIS A 59 6.14 6.63 0.45
C HIS A 59 6.17 7.28 1.84
N GLY A 60 6.21 8.61 1.86
CA GLY A 60 6.11 9.41 3.07
C GLY A 60 7.06 8.96 4.18
N ARG A 61 6.50 8.57 5.31
CA ARG A 61 7.20 8.07 6.49
C ARG A 61 7.32 6.54 6.52
N SER A 62 6.59 5.83 5.65
CA SER A 62 6.69 4.38 5.52
C SER A 62 8.03 3.96 4.94
N ARG A 63 8.58 2.85 5.42
CA ARG A 63 9.90 2.35 5.07
C ARG A 63 9.79 1.00 4.39
N LEU A 64 10.69 0.71 3.47
CA LEU A 64 10.82 -0.60 2.85
C LEU A 64 11.86 -1.43 3.61
N SER A 65 11.65 -2.74 3.69
CA SER A 65 12.73 -3.67 4.01
C SER A 65 13.79 -3.61 2.91
N VAL A 66 15.01 -4.02 3.21
CA VAL A 66 16.09 -4.08 2.22
C VAL A 66 15.71 -4.97 1.03
N HIS A 67 15.13 -6.13 1.33
CA HIS A 67 14.66 -7.05 0.30
C HIS A 67 13.66 -6.37 -0.65
N THR A 68 12.62 -5.76 -0.12
CA THR A 68 11.60 -5.07 -0.93
C THR A 68 12.16 -3.88 -1.70
N ALA A 69 13.10 -3.12 -1.11
CA ALA A 69 13.76 -2.02 -1.81
C ALA A 69 14.56 -2.50 -3.03
N LEU A 70 15.16 -3.69 -2.96
CA LEU A 70 15.94 -4.28 -4.05
C LEU A 70 15.07 -4.93 -5.13
N HIS A 71 14.04 -5.67 -4.74
CA HIS A 71 13.24 -6.50 -5.66
C HIS A 71 11.96 -5.83 -6.16
N GLY A 72 11.53 -4.73 -5.52
CA GLY A 72 10.31 -4.01 -5.87
C GLY A 72 9.06 -4.53 -5.14
N PHE A 73 7.92 -3.99 -5.53
CA PHE A 73 6.61 -4.33 -4.99
C PHE A 73 5.51 -3.94 -5.98
N SER A 74 4.32 -4.49 -5.79
CA SER A 74 3.14 -4.30 -6.63
C SER A 74 2.00 -3.56 -5.89
N THR A 75 0.93 -3.21 -6.60
CA THR A 75 -0.31 -2.72 -5.99
C THR A 75 -1.02 -3.80 -5.16
N GLU A 76 -0.83 -5.07 -5.47
CA GLU A 76 -1.34 -6.20 -4.70
C GLU A 76 -0.65 -6.28 -3.32
N ASP A 77 0.68 -6.15 -3.26
CA ASP A 77 1.41 -6.05 -1.99
C ASP A 77 0.95 -4.85 -1.14
N MET A 78 0.64 -3.72 -1.80
CA MET A 78 0.12 -2.53 -1.12
C MET A 78 -1.31 -2.75 -0.60
N ALA A 79 -2.13 -3.53 -1.30
CA ALA A 79 -3.45 -3.94 -0.83
C ALA A 79 -3.36 -4.83 0.42
N ASP A 80 -2.41 -5.77 0.45
CA ASP A 80 -2.16 -6.61 1.61
C ASP A 80 -1.67 -5.80 2.83
N ASP A 81 -0.89 -4.71 2.64
CA ASP A 81 -0.56 -3.75 3.72
C ASP A 81 -1.80 -3.09 4.31
N VAL A 82 -2.74 -2.69 3.44
CA VAL A 82 -4.01 -2.10 3.89
C VAL A 82 -4.79 -3.09 4.74
N ILE A 83 -4.90 -4.35 4.31
CA ILE A 83 -5.60 -5.38 5.08
C ILE A 83 -4.91 -5.62 6.43
N ALA A 84 -3.57 -5.66 6.45
CA ALA A 84 -2.81 -5.76 7.69
C ALA A 84 -3.09 -4.56 8.63
N LEU A 85 -3.19 -3.33 8.09
CA LEU A 85 -3.55 -2.15 8.86
C LEU A 85 -4.97 -2.24 9.43
N LEU A 86 -5.97 -2.67 8.63
CA LEU A 86 -7.33 -2.86 9.11
C LEU A 86 -7.40 -3.89 10.25
N ASN A 87 -6.66 -4.98 10.15
CA ASN A 87 -6.57 -6.00 11.19
C ASN A 87 -5.92 -5.45 12.46
N HIS A 88 -4.81 -4.70 12.32
CA HIS A 88 -4.13 -4.05 13.44
C HIS A 88 -5.02 -3.06 14.20
N LEU A 89 -5.89 -2.36 13.47
CA LEU A 89 -6.84 -1.40 14.03
C LEU A 89 -8.17 -2.03 14.46
N HIS A 90 -8.29 -3.35 14.38
CA HIS A 90 -9.52 -4.11 14.69
C HIS A 90 -10.75 -3.63 13.91
N LEU A 91 -10.54 -3.21 12.66
CA LEU A 91 -11.62 -2.76 11.77
C LEU A 91 -12.05 -3.89 10.84
N SER A 92 -13.31 -4.29 10.93
CA SER A 92 -13.88 -5.34 10.06
C SER A 92 -14.02 -4.86 8.62
N SER A 93 -14.53 -3.63 8.42
CA SER A 93 -14.71 -3.02 7.10
C SER A 93 -14.69 -1.49 7.18
N VAL A 94 -14.30 -0.83 6.09
CA VAL A 94 -14.16 0.62 5.99
C VAL A 94 -14.78 1.16 4.69
N HIS A 95 -15.10 2.46 4.65
CA HIS A 95 -15.13 3.20 3.40
C HIS A 95 -13.70 3.46 2.95
N LEU A 96 -13.42 3.35 1.65
CA LEU A 96 -12.09 3.63 1.10
C LEU A 96 -12.17 4.73 0.04
N LEU A 97 -11.37 5.77 0.21
CA LEU A 97 -11.13 6.81 -0.78
C LEU A 97 -9.70 6.69 -1.26
N GLY A 98 -9.51 6.35 -2.53
CA GLY A 98 -8.19 6.26 -3.15
C GLY A 98 -8.00 7.29 -4.26
N PHE A 99 -6.80 7.86 -4.34
CA PHE A 99 -6.37 8.73 -5.43
C PHE A 99 -5.25 8.06 -6.22
N SER A 100 -5.38 7.97 -7.55
CA SER A 100 -4.36 7.40 -8.45
C SER A 100 -3.95 6.00 -7.98
N ASP A 101 -2.69 5.73 -7.61
CA ASP A 101 -2.28 4.43 -7.07
C ASP A 101 -3.10 4.00 -5.85
N GLY A 102 -3.51 4.94 -4.99
CA GLY A 102 -4.41 4.64 -3.87
C GLY A 102 -5.79 4.12 -4.33
N ALA A 103 -6.27 4.59 -5.48
CA ALA A 103 -7.49 4.08 -6.10
C ALA A 103 -7.27 2.68 -6.71
N ASN A 104 -6.10 2.44 -7.31
CA ASN A 104 -5.72 1.14 -7.85
C ASN A 104 -5.62 0.08 -6.73
N ILE A 105 -5.03 0.45 -5.58
CA ILE A 105 -5.02 -0.38 -4.37
C ILE A 105 -6.45 -0.70 -3.91
N GLY A 106 -7.35 0.31 -3.93
CA GLY A 106 -8.76 0.12 -3.61
C GLY A 106 -9.45 -0.89 -4.52
N LEU A 107 -9.15 -0.89 -5.82
CA LEU A 107 -9.66 -1.88 -6.78
C LEU A 107 -9.11 -3.29 -6.51
N GLU A 108 -7.81 -3.43 -6.17
CA GLU A 108 -7.24 -4.72 -5.77
C GLU A 108 -7.95 -5.28 -4.54
N ILE A 109 -8.18 -4.44 -3.51
CA ILE A 109 -8.93 -4.83 -2.31
C ILE A 109 -10.35 -5.24 -2.66
N ALA A 110 -11.05 -4.48 -3.50
CA ALA A 110 -12.42 -4.79 -3.89
C ALA A 110 -12.54 -6.11 -4.65
N CYS A 111 -11.50 -6.51 -5.39
CA CYS A 111 -11.44 -7.81 -6.07
C CYS A 111 -11.09 -8.96 -5.12
N LYS A 112 -10.18 -8.75 -4.16
CA LYS A 112 -9.57 -9.82 -3.35
C LYS A 112 -10.24 -9.95 -1.98
N TYR A 113 -10.72 -8.84 -1.40
CA TYR A 113 -11.25 -8.71 -0.04
C TYR A 113 -12.51 -7.83 -0.02
N PRO A 114 -13.56 -8.13 -0.82
CA PRO A 114 -14.74 -7.25 -0.94
C PRO A 114 -15.44 -7.01 0.41
N GLU A 115 -15.42 -7.97 1.32
CA GLU A 115 -16.02 -7.88 2.66
C GLU A 115 -15.35 -6.83 3.55
N ARG A 116 -14.13 -6.39 3.21
CA ARG A 116 -13.37 -5.38 3.95
C ARG A 116 -13.76 -3.94 3.53
N LEU A 117 -14.59 -3.80 2.51
CA LEU A 117 -15.03 -2.51 2.00
C LEU A 117 -16.56 -2.33 2.16
N LYS A 118 -16.97 -1.18 2.70
CA LYS A 118 -18.37 -0.73 2.68
C LYS A 118 -18.71 -0.01 1.38
N LYS A 119 -17.85 0.90 0.96
CA LYS A 119 -17.92 1.64 -0.31
C LYS A 119 -16.51 1.98 -0.76
N LEU A 120 -16.31 2.07 -2.06
CA LEU A 120 -15.04 2.43 -2.67
C LEU A 120 -15.19 3.68 -3.54
N ILE A 121 -14.34 4.68 -3.31
CA ILE A 121 -14.21 5.86 -4.16
C ILE A 121 -12.83 5.83 -4.82
N CYS A 122 -12.83 5.80 -6.15
CA CYS A 122 -11.62 5.78 -6.97
C CYS A 122 -11.51 7.09 -7.75
N ILE A 123 -10.50 7.89 -7.43
CA ILE A 123 -10.20 9.12 -8.17
C ILE A 123 -9.01 8.87 -9.07
N SER A 124 -9.20 9.03 -10.41
CA SER A 124 -8.17 8.87 -11.42
C SER A 124 -7.53 7.48 -11.39
N ALA A 125 -8.35 6.43 -11.25
CA ALA A 125 -7.90 5.03 -11.23
C ALA A 125 -7.60 4.50 -12.63
N ASN A 126 -6.67 3.54 -12.70
CA ASN A 126 -6.48 2.67 -13.86
C ASN A 126 -6.42 1.20 -13.42
N ALA A 127 -6.86 0.29 -14.27
CA ALA A 127 -6.81 -1.16 -14.02
C ALA A 127 -5.57 -1.82 -14.65
N SER A 128 -4.89 -1.09 -15.54
CA SER A 128 -3.66 -1.53 -16.19
C SER A 128 -2.82 -0.32 -16.62
N PRO A 129 -1.52 -0.47 -16.86
CA PRO A 129 -0.65 0.60 -17.37
C PRO A 129 -1.14 1.21 -18.69
N ASP A 130 -1.87 0.46 -19.51
CA ASP A 130 -2.44 0.95 -20.78
C ASP A 130 -3.48 2.07 -20.60
N GLY A 131 -4.00 2.22 -19.39
CA GLY A 131 -4.87 3.33 -19.00
C GLY A 131 -4.17 4.69 -19.00
N LEU A 132 -2.84 4.73 -18.90
CA LEU A 132 -2.05 5.95 -18.93
C LEU A 132 -2.00 6.58 -20.33
N LEU A 133 -1.85 7.90 -20.39
CA LEU A 133 -1.54 8.58 -21.66
C LEU A 133 -0.20 8.07 -22.21
N THR A 134 -0.15 7.83 -23.52
CA THR A 134 1.04 7.26 -24.19
C THR A 134 2.33 8.04 -23.95
N PRO A 135 2.37 9.39 -24.02
CA PRO A 135 3.58 10.14 -23.71
C PRO A 135 4.09 9.95 -22.29
N LEU A 136 3.18 9.84 -21.31
CA LEU A 136 3.54 9.57 -19.92
C LEU A 136 4.11 8.18 -19.76
N HIS A 137 3.50 7.18 -20.41
CA HIS A 137 3.97 5.80 -20.38
C HIS A 137 5.38 5.66 -20.94
N LEU A 138 5.67 6.29 -22.10
CA LEU A 138 7.00 6.31 -22.71
C LEU A 138 8.04 7.03 -21.83
N ALA A 139 7.67 8.18 -21.25
CA ALA A 139 8.57 8.89 -20.34
C ALA A 139 8.87 8.06 -19.09
N ALA A 140 7.88 7.33 -18.55
CA ALA A 140 8.08 6.43 -17.43
C ALA A 140 9.00 5.25 -17.80
N GLN A 141 8.89 4.69 -19.00
CA GLN A 141 9.79 3.63 -19.49
C GLN A 141 11.23 4.11 -19.58
N MET A 142 11.47 5.28 -20.19
CA MET A 142 12.80 5.86 -20.28
C MET A 142 13.40 6.12 -18.89
N LEU A 143 12.64 6.75 -18.01
CA LEU A 143 13.09 7.01 -16.64
C LEU A 143 13.39 5.71 -15.88
N HIS A 144 12.54 4.70 -16.02
CA HIS A 144 12.74 3.40 -15.38
C HIS A 144 14.05 2.73 -15.85
N SER A 145 14.33 2.76 -17.14
CA SER A 145 15.58 2.22 -17.71
C SER A 145 16.81 2.91 -17.14
N ILE A 146 16.79 4.25 -17.05
CA ILE A 146 17.87 5.03 -16.44
C ILE A 146 18.04 4.68 -14.96
N LEU A 147 16.94 4.58 -14.20
CA LEU A 147 16.97 4.26 -12.78
C LEU A 147 17.44 2.82 -12.51
N ASN A 148 17.15 1.88 -13.40
CA ASN A 148 17.68 0.51 -13.34
C ASN A 148 19.19 0.51 -13.51
N LEU A 149 19.71 1.21 -14.53
CA LEU A 149 21.15 1.32 -14.77
C LEU A 149 21.86 1.93 -13.55
N LEU A 150 21.37 3.06 -13.06
CA LEU A 150 21.92 3.73 -11.87
C LEU A 150 21.80 2.86 -10.61
N GLY A 151 20.68 2.17 -10.44
CA GLY A 151 20.47 1.24 -9.33
C GLY A 151 21.51 0.13 -9.32
N ASN A 152 21.72 -0.50 -10.46
CA ASN A 152 22.73 -1.58 -10.59
C ASN A 152 24.15 -1.08 -10.32
N LEU A 153 24.48 0.14 -10.75
CA LEU A 153 25.79 0.74 -10.49
C LEU A 153 26.01 1.05 -8.99
N LEU A 154 24.95 1.40 -8.27
CA LEU A 154 25.01 1.79 -6.86
C LEU A 154 24.77 0.61 -5.88
N LEU A 155 24.31 -0.54 -6.36
CA LEU A 155 24.06 -1.73 -5.51
C LEU A 155 25.27 -2.18 -4.68
N PRO A 156 26.52 -2.17 -5.19
CA PRO A 156 27.70 -2.53 -4.39
C PRO A 156 27.86 -1.68 -3.13
N VAL A 157 27.48 -0.39 -3.20
CA VAL A 157 27.55 0.55 -2.05
C VAL A 157 26.67 0.09 -0.90
N LEU A 158 25.44 -0.36 -1.19
CA LEU A 158 24.56 -0.91 -0.15
C LEU A 158 25.10 -2.20 0.46
N LYS A 159 25.67 -3.11 -0.36
CA LYS A 159 26.26 -4.36 0.13
C LYS A 159 27.41 -4.09 1.09
N CYS A 160 28.29 -3.15 0.78
CA CYS A 160 29.40 -2.74 1.66
C CYS A 160 28.88 -2.13 2.97
N SER A 161 27.83 -1.28 2.93
CA SER A 161 27.28 -0.63 4.13
C SER A 161 26.64 -1.63 5.09
N PHE A 162 26.06 -2.73 4.57
CA PHE A 162 25.46 -3.78 5.40
C PHE A 162 26.51 -4.77 5.95
N SER A 163 27.58 -5.06 5.18
CA SER A 163 28.67 -5.94 5.64
C SER A 163 29.43 -5.33 6.80
N SER A 164 29.65 -4.00 6.81
CA SER A 164 30.31 -3.29 7.91
C SER A 164 29.45 -3.23 9.20
N ALA A 165 28.14 -3.23 9.05
CA ALA A 165 27.24 -3.24 10.21
C ALA A 165 27.16 -4.63 10.89
N SER A 166 27.34 -5.73 10.13
CA SER A 166 27.39 -7.09 10.68
C SER A 166 28.76 -7.44 11.29
N ALA A 167 29.84 -6.82 10.81
CA ALA A 167 31.20 -7.06 11.34
C ALA A 167 31.44 -6.43 12.71
N SER A 168 30.67 -5.39 13.11
CA SER A 168 30.79 -4.74 14.43
C SER A 168 30.02 -5.45 15.55
N SER A 169 29.21 -6.49 15.23
CA SER A 169 28.45 -7.27 16.20
C SER A 169 28.93 -8.73 16.37
N GLY A 170 30.06 -9.09 15.80
CA GLY A 170 30.55 -10.46 15.74
C GLY A 170 31.86 -10.69 16.50
N SER A 171 31.74 -10.78 17.84
CA SER A 171 32.72 -11.53 18.64
C SER A 171 31.93 -12.44 19.58
N SER A 172 31.97 -13.75 19.26
CA SER A 172 31.49 -14.91 19.99
C SER A 172 30.19 -15.53 19.45
N ALA A 173 30.35 -16.52 18.60
CA ALA A 173 29.68 -17.83 18.55
C ALA A 173 29.66 -18.38 17.11
N VAL A 174 30.78 -18.98 16.69
CA VAL A 174 30.79 -19.91 15.54
C VAL A 174 31.14 -21.28 16.09
N SER A 175 30.12 -22.08 16.38
CA SER A 175 30.23 -23.54 16.34
C SER A 175 28.82 -24.13 16.20
N ALA A 176 28.70 -25.08 15.27
CA ALA A 176 27.58 -25.99 15.06
C ALA A 176 26.41 -25.50 14.20
N LEU A 177 26.54 -25.70 12.89
CA LEU A 177 25.39 -25.97 12.00
C LEU A 177 25.64 -27.29 11.25
N SER A 178 25.19 -28.38 11.87
CA SER A 178 24.95 -29.67 11.20
C SER A 178 23.55 -29.64 10.59
N THR A 179 23.46 -29.97 9.33
CA THR A 179 22.23 -30.10 8.54
C THR A 179 21.35 -31.26 9.03
N PRO A 180 20.05 -31.11 9.23
CA PRO A 180 19.14 -32.23 9.32
C PRO A 180 18.57 -32.61 7.95
N LYS A 181 18.78 -33.85 7.55
CA LYS A 181 18.08 -34.54 6.47
C LYS A 181 16.59 -34.64 6.80
N VAL A 182 15.73 -34.18 5.91
CA VAL A 182 14.29 -34.38 5.99
C VAL A 182 13.98 -35.77 5.44
N SER A 183 13.42 -36.63 6.29
CA SER A 183 12.84 -37.91 5.91
C SER A 183 11.32 -37.81 6.00
N LEU A 184 10.64 -38.06 4.88
CA LEU A 184 9.18 -38.16 4.81
C LEU A 184 8.74 -39.49 5.45
N ALA A 185 7.80 -39.42 6.40
CA ALA A 185 6.99 -40.55 6.79
C ALA A 185 5.52 -40.16 6.89
N PHE A 186 4.73 -40.76 6.03
CA PHE A 186 3.26 -40.73 6.02
C PHE A 186 2.73 -41.66 7.09
N GLN A 187 1.84 -41.19 7.98
CA GLN A 187 0.94 -42.07 8.70
C GLN A 187 -0.43 -41.45 8.94
N LYS A 188 -1.46 -42.11 8.41
CA LYS A 188 -2.89 -41.96 8.71
C LYS A 188 -3.21 -42.56 10.08
N ASN A 189 -4.15 -41.92 10.83
CA ASN A 189 -5.32 -42.57 11.49
C ASN A 189 -6.03 -41.53 12.39
N SER A 190 -7.22 -41.24 12.10
CA SER A 190 -8.57 -41.58 12.60
C SER A 190 -8.88 -41.27 14.07
N SER A 191 -9.93 -40.43 14.21
CA SER A 191 -11.05 -40.39 15.19
C SER A 191 -10.77 -40.27 16.70
N VAL A 192 -11.44 -39.31 17.35
CA VAL A 192 -12.43 -39.47 18.43
C VAL A 192 -12.56 -38.22 19.33
N SER A 193 -13.80 -37.75 19.43
CA SER A 193 -14.58 -37.10 20.49
C SER A 193 -14.14 -35.85 21.24
N ALA A 194 -15.15 -35.01 21.33
CA ALA A 194 -15.30 -33.82 22.19
C ALA A 194 -15.28 -34.18 23.68
N THR A 195 -14.63 -33.35 24.49
CA THR A 195 -15.13 -32.96 25.81
C THR A 195 -14.37 -31.74 26.34
N SER A 196 -15.14 -30.84 26.91
CA SER A 196 -14.87 -29.65 27.71
C SER A 196 -13.57 -29.62 28.52
N ALA A 197 -12.90 -28.45 28.55
CA ALA A 197 -12.59 -27.78 29.82
C ALA A 197 -11.95 -26.41 29.61
N VAL A 198 -12.55 -25.48 30.28
CA VAL A 198 -12.11 -24.14 30.63
C VAL A 198 -10.77 -24.20 31.38
N CYS A 199 -9.91 -23.24 31.14
CA CYS A 199 -8.72 -22.77 31.85
C CYS A 199 -7.43 -22.88 31.02
N ALA A 200 -6.95 -21.72 30.64
CA ALA A 200 -5.55 -21.27 30.67
C ALA A 200 -5.27 -20.20 29.60
N ASP A 201 -5.85 -19.06 29.87
CA ASP A 201 -5.52 -17.81 29.13
C ASP A 201 -4.39 -17.11 29.91
N LYS A 202 -3.13 -17.53 29.69
CA LYS A 202 -1.96 -16.81 30.26
C LYS A 202 -0.60 -17.07 29.63
N GLU A 203 -0.50 -17.64 28.42
CA GLU A 203 0.84 -17.90 27.85
C GLU A 203 0.99 -17.72 26.32
N ARG A 204 0.35 -16.71 25.74
CA ARG A 204 0.56 -16.31 24.31
C ARG A 204 0.98 -14.89 24.08
N GLN A 205 1.78 -14.31 24.97
CA GLN A 205 2.35 -12.96 24.79
C GLN A 205 3.88 -12.93 24.79
N ARG A 206 4.54 -13.91 24.23
CA ARG A 206 5.97 -13.80 23.94
C ARG A 206 6.24 -14.54 22.65
N HIS A 207 6.35 -13.83 21.55
CA HIS A 207 7.17 -14.09 20.35
C HIS A 207 6.61 -13.35 19.13
N SER A 208 6.46 -12.04 19.22
CA SER A 208 6.54 -11.18 18.04
C SER A 208 7.92 -10.52 18.04
N GLY A 209 8.94 -11.30 17.74
CA GLY A 209 10.28 -10.80 17.48
C GLY A 209 10.20 -9.88 16.25
N SER A 210 10.42 -8.56 16.44
CA SER A 210 10.56 -7.59 15.37
C SER A 210 11.66 -8.08 14.42
N ILE A 211 11.29 -8.38 13.17
CA ILE A 211 12.22 -8.75 12.08
C ILE A 211 13.20 -7.60 11.77
N PHE A 212 12.95 -6.41 12.29
CA PHE A 212 13.86 -5.28 12.23
C PHE A 212 14.69 -5.25 13.51
N PRO A 213 16.03 -5.40 13.44
CA PRO A 213 16.88 -5.22 14.61
C PRO A 213 16.66 -3.81 15.17
N ARG A 214 16.21 -3.72 16.43
CA ARG A 214 16.18 -2.44 17.16
C ARG A 214 17.63 -2.01 17.38
N ILE A 215 18.13 -1.12 16.52
CA ILE A 215 19.43 -0.50 16.72
C ILE A 215 19.28 0.45 17.94
N PRO A 216 20.09 0.28 19.00
CA PRO A 216 20.10 1.19 20.15
C PRO A 216 20.25 2.63 19.68
N ALA A 217 19.59 3.57 20.36
CA ALA A 217 19.50 4.98 19.96
C ALA A 217 20.88 5.69 19.84
N GLU A 218 21.91 5.16 20.47
CA GLU A 218 23.24 5.78 20.54
C GLU A 218 24.15 5.56 19.32
N GLN A 219 23.79 4.68 18.35
CA GLN A 219 24.66 4.37 17.21
C GLN A 219 24.08 4.68 15.83
N LYS A 220 23.07 5.54 15.72
CA LYS A 220 22.57 5.97 14.40
C LYS A 220 23.49 7.00 13.77
N LYS A 221 24.69 6.60 13.31
CA LYS A 221 25.45 7.41 12.35
C LYS A 221 24.52 7.73 11.17
N LYS A 222 24.39 9.02 10.84
CA LYS A 222 23.62 9.44 9.65
C LYS A 222 24.22 8.72 8.45
N PRO A 223 23.38 8.06 7.62
CA PRO A 223 23.89 7.36 6.42
C PRO A 223 24.67 8.33 5.55
N ASP A 224 25.78 7.87 4.98
CA ASP A 224 26.61 8.67 4.09
C ASP A 224 25.84 9.14 2.84
N PHE A 225 26.44 10.01 2.07
CA PHE A 225 25.84 10.57 0.85
C PHE A 225 25.47 9.48 -0.17
N LEU A 226 26.37 8.51 -0.41
CA LEU A 226 26.17 7.45 -1.39
C LEU A 226 25.03 6.51 -0.98
N THR A 227 24.96 6.12 0.28
CA THR A 227 23.85 5.32 0.84
C THR A 227 22.52 6.04 0.65
N ARG A 228 22.44 7.34 0.97
CA ARG A 228 21.21 8.14 0.75
C ARG A 228 20.84 8.25 -0.72
N LEU A 229 21.82 8.43 -1.61
CA LEU A 229 21.60 8.47 -3.06
C LEU A 229 21.03 7.14 -3.55
N THR A 230 21.64 6.02 -3.16
CA THR A 230 21.20 4.68 -3.54
C THR A 230 19.76 4.42 -3.11
N HIS A 231 19.41 4.73 -1.87
CA HIS A 231 18.02 4.62 -1.40
C HIS A 231 17.04 5.48 -2.23
N ARG A 232 17.42 6.68 -2.61
CA ARG A 232 16.59 7.55 -3.47
C ARG A 232 16.39 6.96 -4.87
N VAL A 233 17.46 6.44 -5.47
CA VAL A 233 17.42 5.82 -6.81
C VAL A 233 16.54 4.56 -6.79
N LEU A 234 16.75 3.65 -5.84
CA LEU A 234 15.95 2.44 -5.70
C LEU A 234 14.48 2.74 -5.44
N ARG A 235 14.20 3.69 -4.56
CA ARG A 235 12.83 4.14 -4.32
C ARG A 235 12.17 4.65 -5.60
N ARG A 236 12.83 5.56 -6.34
CA ARG A 236 12.27 6.10 -7.60
C ARG A 236 12.09 4.99 -8.65
N ARG A 237 13.04 4.06 -8.76
CA ARG A 237 12.93 2.89 -9.63
C ARG A 237 11.65 2.10 -9.31
N ASN A 238 11.42 1.77 -8.05
CA ASN A 238 10.26 1.00 -7.63
C ASN A 238 8.94 1.74 -7.88
N LEU A 239 8.88 3.05 -7.60
CA LEU A 239 7.69 3.87 -7.88
C LEU A 239 7.41 4.02 -9.38
N THR A 240 8.44 4.09 -10.21
CA THR A 240 8.27 4.09 -11.68
C THR A 240 7.84 2.71 -12.18
N SER A 241 8.36 1.64 -11.56
CA SER A 241 7.95 0.26 -11.86
C SER A 241 6.45 0.06 -11.62
N LEU A 242 5.87 0.63 -10.56
CA LEU A 242 4.41 0.59 -10.33
C LEU A 242 3.63 1.15 -11.52
N LEU A 243 4.02 2.30 -12.06
CA LEU A 243 3.35 2.91 -13.21
C LEU A 243 3.39 2.03 -14.47
N LEU A 244 4.45 1.23 -14.63
CA LEU A 244 4.70 0.41 -15.82
C LEU A 244 4.13 -1.01 -15.71
N HIS A 245 4.02 -1.55 -14.50
CA HIS A 245 3.74 -2.96 -14.30
C HIS A 245 2.52 -3.24 -13.41
N SER A 246 1.96 -2.23 -12.75
CA SER A 246 0.81 -2.35 -11.84
C SER A 246 -0.20 -1.21 -12.04
N PRO A 247 -1.48 -1.45 -11.76
CA PRO A 247 -2.09 -2.75 -11.51
C PRO A 247 -2.22 -3.60 -12.78
N ARG A 248 -2.61 -4.88 -12.60
CA ARG A 248 -2.96 -5.79 -13.71
C ARG A 248 -4.29 -6.49 -13.42
N LEU A 249 -5.34 -5.69 -13.41
CA LEU A 249 -6.70 -6.16 -13.17
C LEU A 249 -7.39 -6.48 -14.50
N SER A 250 -7.69 -7.76 -14.72
CA SER A 250 -8.47 -8.20 -15.88
C SER A 250 -9.95 -7.80 -15.75
N ALA A 251 -10.64 -7.71 -16.88
CA ALA A 251 -12.08 -7.50 -16.91
C ALA A 251 -12.84 -8.51 -16.02
N ARG A 252 -12.44 -9.78 -16.06
CA ARG A 252 -13.02 -10.84 -15.22
C ARG A 252 -12.88 -10.55 -13.72
N LYS A 253 -11.71 -10.08 -13.26
CA LYS A 253 -11.50 -9.67 -11.85
C LYS A 253 -12.38 -8.47 -11.49
N LEU A 254 -12.45 -7.45 -12.36
CA LEU A 254 -13.27 -6.27 -12.11
C LEU A 254 -14.76 -6.58 -12.02
N GLN A 255 -15.24 -7.57 -12.78
CA GLN A 255 -16.64 -8.03 -12.76
C GLN A 255 -17.02 -8.72 -11.44
N THR A 256 -16.07 -9.18 -10.63
CA THR A 256 -16.35 -9.76 -9.30
C THR A 256 -16.60 -8.71 -8.22
N ILE A 257 -16.36 -7.42 -8.50
CA ILE A 257 -16.54 -6.36 -7.51
C ILE A 257 -18.03 -6.18 -7.21
N SER A 258 -18.42 -6.47 -5.99
CA SER A 258 -19.81 -6.38 -5.49
C SER A 258 -20.09 -5.15 -4.65
N VAL A 259 -19.05 -4.48 -4.14
CA VAL A 259 -19.20 -3.28 -3.31
C VAL A 259 -19.57 -2.06 -4.16
N PRO A 260 -20.35 -1.09 -3.64
CA PRO A 260 -20.64 0.15 -4.38
C PRO A 260 -19.36 0.93 -4.69
N VAL A 261 -19.15 1.30 -5.96
CA VAL A 261 -17.97 2.03 -6.44
C VAL A 261 -18.34 3.37 -7.06
N LEU A 262 -17.67 4.44 -6.63
CA LEU A 262 -17.71 5.74 -7.30
C LEU A 262 -16.37 5.97 -8.02
N LEU A 263 -16.40 6.02 -9.35
CA LEU A 263 -15.25 6.38 -10.18
C LEU A 263 -15.34 7.87 -10.50
N ILE A 264 -14.28 8.64 -10.20
CA ILE A 264 -14.17 10.06 -10.56
C ILE A 264 -12.91 10.22 -11.41
N ALA A 265 -13.05 10.82 -12.59
CA ALA A 265 -11.94 11.09 -13.49
C ALA A 265 -12.10 12.45 -14.18
N GLY A 266 -10.99 13.07 -14.56
CA GLY A 266 -11.01 14.29 -15.36
C GLY A 266 -11.08 14.01 -16.86
N THR A 267 -11.66 14.93 -17.65
CA THR A 267 -11.62 14.79 -19.11
C THR A 267 -10.24 15.14 -19.71
N ARG A 268 -9.34 15.77 -18.92
CA ARG A 268 -7.94 16.09 -19.26
C ARG A 268 -6.97 15.42 -18.27
N ASP A 269 -7.33 14.23 -17.79
CA ASP A 269 -6.55 13.45 -16.81
C ASP A 269 -5.33 12.78 -17.47
N LEU A 270 -4.37 12.33 -16.65
CA LEU A 270 -3.27 11.46 -17.07
C LEU A 270 -3.76 10.03 -17.38
N ILE A 271 -4.90 9.64 -16.82
CA ILE A 271 -5.62 8.43 -17.19
C ILE A 271 -6.55 8.77 -18.38
N LYS A 272 -6.47 7.97 -19.43
CA LYS A 272 -7.32 8.14 -20.61
C LYS A 272 -8.81 8.13 -20.22
N PRO A 273 -9.63 9.11 -20.60
CA PRO A 273 -11.07 9.09 -20.31
C PRO A 273 -11.78 7.84 -20.89
N SER A 274 -11.29 7.30 -22.00
CA SER A 274 -11.75 6.03 -22.58
C SER A 274 -11.53 4.86 -21.63
N HIS A 275 -10.39 4.83 -20.92
CA HIS A 275 -10.08 3.81 -19.93
C HIS A 275 -11.00 3.93 -18.70
N SER A 276 -11.25 5.14 -18.20
CA SER A 276 -12.20 5.36 -17.10
C SER A 276 -13.63 4.91 -17.46
N ARG A 277 -14.08 5.14 -18.71
CA ARG A 277 -15.36 4.62 -19.20
C ARG A 277 -15.36 3.09 -19.35
N TRP A 278 -14.25 2.53 -19.81
CA TRP A 278 -14.09 1.07 -19.89
C TRP A 278 -14.14 0.46 -18.49
N LEU A 279 -13.42 1.01 -17.52
CA LEU A 279 -13.39 0.56 -16.13
C LEU A 279 -14.82 0.58 -15.53
N ALA A 280 -15.59 1.65 -15.77
CA ALA A 280 -16.97 1.75 -15.32
C ALA A 280 -17.89 0.67 -15.91
N ARG A 281 -17.62 0.25 -17.16
CA ARG A 281 -18.39 -0.84 -17.77
C ARG A 281 -18.02 -2.23 -17.25
N GLN A 282 -16.79 -2.38 -16.73
CA GLN A 282 -16.36 -3.67 -16.15
C GLN A 282 -16.84 -3.87 -14.71
N ILE A 283 -17.09 -2.82 -13.94
CA ILE A 283 -17.50 -2.91 -12.54
C ILE A 283 -19.02 -2.76 -12.44
N PRO A 284 -19.77 -3.84 -12.12
CA PRO A 284 -21.24 -3.81 -12.17
C PRO A 284 -21.88 -2.77 -11.24
N THR A 285 -21.27 -2.54 -10.09
CA THR A 285 -21.76 -1.64 -9.02
C THR A 285 -21.23 -0.21 -9.14
N SER A 286 -20.56 0.13 -10.24
CA SER A 286 -19.89 1.41 -10.38
C SER A 286 -20.80 2.53 -10.90
N ARG A 287 -20.48 3.75 -10.47
CA ARG A 287 -20.96 5.01 -11.04
C ARG A 287 -19.78 5.83 -11.47
N LEU A 288 -19.77 6.35 -12.71
CA LEU A 288 -18.71 7.18 -13.24
C LEU A 288 -19.13 8.64 -13.24
N LEU A 289 -18.30 9.50 -12.64
CA LEU A 289 -18.38 10.94 -12.72
C LEU A 289 -17.17 11.49 -13.49
N LEU A 290 -17.41 12.03 -14.68
CA LEU A 290 -16.38 12.70 -15.47
C LEU A 290 -16.42 14.21 -15.21
N MET A 291 -15.32 14.73 -14.67
CA MET A 291 -15.13 16.15 -14.37
C MET A 291 -14.64 16.87 -15.62
N THR A 292 -15.51 17.69 -16.23
CA THR A 292 -15.16 18.46 -17.44
C THR A 292 -13.98 19.39 -17.17
N GLY A 293 -12.95 19.36 -18.02
CA GLY A 293 -11.71 20.11 -17.87
C GLY A 293 -10.81 19.64 -16.73
N GLY A 294 -11.27 18.67 -15.90
CA GLY A 294 -10.50 18.15 -14.78
C GLY A 294 -9.20 17.48 -15.24
N ARG A 295 -8.10 17.81 -14.54
CA ARG A 295 -6.78 17.19 -14.69
C ARG A 295 -6.52 16.21 -13.56
N HIS A 296 -5.46 15.42 -13.62
CA HIS A 296 -5.10 14.43 -12.62
C HIS A 296 -5.14 14.97 -11.17
N THR A 297 -4.57 16.14 -10.94
CA THR A 297 -4.47 16.75 -9.60
C THR A 297 -5.57 17.76 -9.29
N SER A 298 -6.66 17.81 -10.07
CA SER A 298 -7.72 18.82 -9.89
C SER A 298 -8.42 18.71 -8.54
N ILE A 299 -8.51 17.53 -7.94
CA ILE A 299 -9.05 17.36 -6.59
C ILE A 299 -8.30 18.22 -5.55
N PHE A 300 -7.00 18.42 -5.70
CA PHE A 300 -6.17 19.21 -4.77
C PHE A 300 -6.21 20.72 -5.08
N ARG A 301 -6.59 21.11 -6.30
CA ARG A 301 -6.65 22.51 -6.74
C ARG A 301 -8.04 23.11 -6.65
N THR A 302 -9.05 22.34 -7.01
CA THR A 302 -10.48 22.73 -7.03
C THR A 302 -11.30 21.63 -6.33
N PRO A 303 -11.14 21.46 -5.00
CA PRO A 303 -11.66 20.29 -4.29
C PRO A 303 -13.19 20.25 -4.19
N ALA A 304 -13.87 21.41 -4.17
CA ALA A 304 -15.27 21.50 -3.82
C ALA A 304 -16.22 20.57 -4.63
N PRO A 305 -16.14 20.48 -5.98
CA PRO A 305 -17.02 19.58 -6.72
C PRO A 305 -16.73 18.10 -6.44
N TYR A 306 -15.45 17.75 -6.22
CA TYR A 306 -15.05 16.38 -5.86
C TYR A 306 -15.59 16.01 -4.48
N LEU A 307 -15.36 16.84 -3.47
CA LEU A 307 -15.78 16.59 -2.10
C LEU A 307 -17.32 16.49 -1.98
N ARG A 308 -18.07 17.33 -2.71
CA ARG A 308 -19.54 17.20 -2.75
C ARG A 308 -19.98 15.84 -3.29
N ALA A 309 -19.38 15.36 -4.39
CA ALA A 309 -19.72 14.07 -4.97
C ALA A 309 -19.35 12.92 -4.04
N ILE A 310 -18.17 12.98 -3.40
CA ILE A 310 -17.69 11.99 -2.45
C ILE A 310 -18.62 11.89 -1.24
N LEU A 311 -18.94 13.03 -0.58
CA LEU A 311 -19.83 13.06 0.56
C LEU A 311 -21.24 12.58 0.21
N ALA A 312 -21.78 13.01 -0.95
CA ALA A 312 -23.09 12.54 -1.42
C ALA A 312 -23.12 11.02 -1.63
N PHE A 313 -22.00 10.42 -2.10
CA PHE A 313 -21.90 8.98 -2.27
C PHE A 313 -21.73 8.25 -0.93
N LEU A 314 -20.90 8.77 -0.02
CA LEU A 314 -20.65 8.15 1.28
C LEU A 314 -21.90 8.15 2.18
N ARG A 315 -22.70 9.24 2.18
CA ARG A 315 -23.89 9.41 3.02
C ARG A 315 -25.13 8.68 2.52
N ARG A 316 -25.17 8.24 1.27
CA ARG A 316 -26.29 7.38 0.82
C ARG A 316 -26.22 6.04 1.55
N SER A 317 -27.35 5.57 2.07
CA SER A 317 -27.53 4.20 2.57
C SER A 317 -27.37 3.16 1.47
#